data_6174bdc332fb3b0632778d7eeb0b776b
#
_entry.id   6174bdc332fb3b0632778d7eeb0b776b
#
_cell.length_a   1.000
_cell.length_b   1.000
_cell.length_c   1.000
_cell.angle_alpha   90.00
_cell.angle_beta   90.00
_cell.angle_gamma   90.00
#
_symmetry.space_group_name_H-M   'P 1'
#
loop_
_entity.id
_entity.type
_entity.pdbx_description
1 polymer ?
#
loop_
_entity_poly.entity_id
_entity_poly.type
_entity_poly.pdbx_seq_one_letter_code
_entity_poly.pdbx_strand_id
1 'polypeptide(L)'
;GVGGGGGNAVNHMYKEGIHDVTFVVCNTDNQALAESPVPVKLQLGKEGLGAGNRPARAREAAEESIEDVKHMLNDGCKMVFITAGMGGGTGTGAAPIIAKTAKDMDILTVGIVTIPFLFEGNRKIDQALDGVEQMSQHVDALLVINNERLRDIYSDFSVMNAFGKADDTLSVAAKSIAEIITIPVSYTHLTLPTSDLV
;
A
#
# COMPACT_ATOMS: atom_id res chain seq x y z
N GLY A 1 4.63 2.46 2.09
CA GLY A 1 3.60 3.41 1.65
C GLY A 1 4.02 4.19 0.43
N VAL A 2 3.20 4.20 -0.60
CA VAL A 2 3.53 4.86 -1.87
C VAL A 2 2.54 6.00 -2.13
N GLY A 3 3.06 7.23 -2.31
CA GLY A 3 2.29 8.45 -2.49
C GLY A 3 1.58 8.91 -1.21
N GLY A 4 0.69 9.91 -1.31
CA GLY A 4 0.02 10.50 -0.15
C GLY A 4 -0.82 9.51 0.64
N GLY A 5 -1.78 8.83 0.01
CA GLY A 5 -2.67 7.88 0.71
C GLY A 5 -1.91 6.69 1.32
N GLY A 6 -1.00 6.06 0.56
CA GLY A 6 -0.18 4.98 1.09
C GLY A 6 0.76 5.44 2.21
N GLY A 7 1.33 6.65 2.08
CA GLY A 7 2.17 7.27 3.10
C GLY A 7 1.41 7.53 4.40
N ASN A 8 0.19 8.07 4.32
CA ASN A 8 -0.66 8.32 5.49
C ASN A 8 -0.99 7.03 6.24
N ALA A 9 -1.35 5.96 5.51
CA ALA A 9 -1.62 4.67 6.11
C ALA A 9 -0.40 4.13 6.87
N VAL A 10 0.78 4.19 6.26
CA VAL A 10 2.03 3.75 6.91
C VAL A 10 2.42 4.65 8.09
N ASN A 11 2.21 5.97 7.99
CA ASN A 11 2.40 6.89 9.11
C ASN A 11 1.52 6.52 10.31
N HIS A 12 0.27 6.13 10.06
CA HIS A 12 -0.66 5.71 11.10
C HIS A 12 -0.19 4.39 11.76
N MET A 13 0.13 3.38 10.94
CA MET A 13 0.65 2.10 11.44
C MET A 13 1.95 2.25 12.24
N TYR A 14 2.83 3.15 11.80
CA TYR A 14 4.07 3.44 12.53
C TYR A 14 3.81 4.04 13.92
N LYS A 15 2.82 4.94 14.03
CA LYS A 15 2.41 5.54 15.32
C LYS A 15 1.75 4.52 16.26
N GLU A 16 1.07 3.52 15.72
CA GLU A 16 0.48 2.44 16.52
C GLU A 16 1.52 1.44 17.07
N GLY A 17 2.78 1.54 16.67
CA GLY A 17 3.86 0.74 17.22
C GLY A 17 3.80 -0.74 16.85
N ILE A 18 3.46 -1.06 15.60
CA ILE A 18 3.50 -2.45 15.11
C ILE A 18 4.96 -2.92 15.09
N HIS A 19 5.23 -4.05 15.72
CA HIS A 19 6.57 -4.64 15.84
C HIS A 19 6.91 -5.57 14.68
N ASP A 20 8.21 -5.83 14.49
CA ASP A 20 8.75 -6.78 13.49
C ASP A 20 8.48 -6.41 12.03
N VAL A 21 8.20 -5.13 11.75
CA VAL A 21 7.98 -4.58 10.41
C VAL A 21 8.86 -3.36 10.21
N THR A 22 9.57 -3.30 9.10
CA THR A 22 10.27 -2.08 8.66
C THR A 22 9.32 -1.20 7.86
N PHE A 23 9.07 0.02 8.32
CA PHE A 23 8.23 0.98 7.63
C PHE A 23 9.05 1.84 6.69
N VAL A 24 8.52 2.01 5.47
CA VAL A 24 9.11 2.85 4.43
C VAL A 24 8.03 3.71 3.78
N VAL A 25 8.32 4.96 3.53
CA VAL A 25 7.48 5.85 2.73
C VAL A 25 8.20 6.28 1.46
N CYS A 26 7.53 6.11 0.32
CA CYS A 26 8.01 6.49 -1.00
C CYS A 26 7.10 7.57 -1.58
N ASN A 27 7.65 8.67 -2.05
CA ASN A 27 6.85 9.72 -2.68
C ASN A 27 7.67 10.50 -3.73
N THR A 28 6.98 11.09 -4.68
CA THR A 28 7.54 12.08 -5.63
C THR A 28 7.57 13.49 -5.04
N ASP A 29 6.89 13.72 -3.91
CA ASP A 29 6.80 14.97 -3.19
C ASP A 29 7.70 14.93 -1.96
N ASN A 30 8.76 15.77 -1.98
CA ASN A 30 9.73 15.81 -0.89
C ASN A 30 9.16 16.45 0.39
N GLN A 31 8.22 17.37 0.29
CA GLN A 31 7.58 17.97 1.45
C GLN A 31 6.76 16.92 2.22
N ALA A 32 5.96 16.11 1.50
CA ALA A 32 5.20 15.02 2.10
C ALA A 32 6.10 13.98 2.78
N LEU A 33 7.29 13.71 2.22
CA LEU A 33 8.29 12.86 2.86
C LEU A 33 8.86 13.49 4.13
N ALA A 34 9.15 14.79 4.11
CA ALA A 34 9.72 15.50 5.26
C ALA A 34 8.76 15.48 6.46
N GLU A 35 7.47 15.60 6.22
CA GLU A 35 6.43 15.61 7.25
C GLU A 35 6.14 14.22 7.85
N SER A 36 6.55 13.14 7.19
CA SER A 36 6.33 11.77 7.68
C SER A 36 7.17 11.47 8.93
N PRO A 37 6.61 10.84 9.97
CA PRO A 37 7.36 10.37 11.15
C PRO A 37 8.18 9.11 10.87
N VAL A 38 7.96 8.44 9.75
CA VAL A 38 8.66 7.21 9.38
C VAL A 38 10.13 7.51 9.07
N PRO A 39 11.09 6.79 9.67
CA PRO A 39 12.51 7.12 9.51
C PRO A 39 13.05 6.80 8.12
N VAL A 40 12.55 5.75 7.47
CA VAL A 40 13.02 5.34 6.14
C VAL A 40 12.15 5.97 5.07
N LYS A 41 12.76 6.84 4.29
CA LYS A 41 12.08 7.66 3.29
C LYS A 41 12.80 7.52 1.95
N LEU A 42 12.04 7.31 0.89
CA LEU A 42 12.57 7.23 -0.47
C LEU A 42 11.87 8.27 -1.35
N GLN A 43 12.62 9.24 -1.82
CA GLN A 43 12.16 10.15 -2.85
C GLN A 43 12.21 9.45 -4.20
N LEU A 44 11.11 9.48 -4.93
CA LEU A 44 11.01 8.98 -6.29
C LEU A 44 11.22 10.12 -7.28
N GLY A 45 12.19 9.93 -8.18
CA GLY A 45 12.63 10.97 -9.11
C GLY A 45 13.45 12.08 -8.43
N LYS A 46 14.01 12.96 -9.24
CA LYS A 46 14.97 13.99 -8.78
C LYS A 46 14.31 15.31 -8.42
N GLU A 47 13.13 15.60 -8.95
CA GLU A 47 12.52 16.94 -8.84
C GLU A 47 11.93 17.24 -7.45
N GLY A 48 11.33 16.25 -6.77
CA GLY A 48 10.74 16.41 -5.45
C GLY A 48 9.45 17.25 -5.39
N LEU A 49 8.87 17.62 -6.54
CA LEU A 49 7.72 18.53 -6.66
C LEU A 49 6.37 17.79 -6.73
N GLY A 50 6.38 16.47 -6.56
CA GLY A 50 5.18 15.65 -6.74
C GLY A 50 4.84 15.37 -8.20
N ALA A 51 3.97 14.39 -8.43
CA ALA A 51 3.57 13.96 -9.76
C ALA A 51 2.45 14.82 -10.40
N GLY A 52 1.88 15.76 -9.67
CA GLY A 52 0.82 16.65 -10.17
C GLY A 52 -0.41 15.90 -10.67
N ASN A 53 -0.82 14.82 -9.99
CA ASN A 53 -1.95 13.94 -10.37
C ASN A 53 -1.79 13.29 -11.76
N ARG A 54 -0.55 13.06 -12.20
CA ARG A 54 -0.21 12.44 -13.48
C ARG A 54 0.52 11.11 -13.25
N PRO A 55 -0.14 9.95 -13.42
CA PRO A 55 0.48 8.64 -13.20
C PRO A 55 1.71 8.38 -14.07
N ALA A 56 1.70 8.83 -15.32
CA ALA A 56 2.86 8.67 -16.21
C ALA A 56 4.13 9.31 -15.63
N ARG A 57 4.02 10.54 -15.08
CA ARG A 57 5.15 11.23 -14.46
C ARG A 57 5.66 10.51 -13.20
N ALA A 58 4.73 9.93 -12.43
CA ALA A 58 5.11 9.15 -11.25
C ALA A 58 5.77 7.82 -11.63
N ARG A 59 5.36 7.21 -12.73
CA ARG A 59 6.00 6.02 -13.29
C ARG A 59 7.44 6.32 -13.68
N GLU A 60 7.66 7.36 -14.48
CA GLU A 60 9.00 7.81 -14.87
C GLU A 60 9.89 8.08 -13.65
N ALA A 61 9.35 8.78 -12.64
CA ALA A 61 10.07 9.05 -11.40
C ALA A 61 10.45 7.77 -10.63
N ALA A 62 9.57 6.75 -10.62
CA ALA A 62 9.87 5.47 -10.01
C ALA A 62 10.91 4.68 -10.80
N GLU A 63 10.85 4.73 -12.13
CA GLU A 63 11.84 4.10 -13.02
C GLU A 63 13.23 4.75 -12.88
N GLU A 64 13.30 6.08 -12.73
CA GLU A 64 14.55 6.79 -12.42
C GLU A 64 15.18 6.35 -11.09
N SER A 65 14.34 5.99 -10.11
CA SER A 65 14.77 5.58 -8.76
C SER A 65 14.80 4.08 -8.56
N ILE A 66 14.81 3.29 -9.64
CA ILE A 66 14.69 1.82 -9.57
C ILE A 66 15.82 1.18 -8.75
N GLU A 67 17.04 1.70 -8.87
CA GLU A 67 18.20 1.18 -8.13
C GLU A 67 18.10 1.49 -6.63
N ASP A 68 17.58 2.66 -6.26
CA ASP A 68 17.33 3.01 -4.87
C ASP A 68 16.22 2.12 -4.27
N VAL A 69 15.18 1.81 -5.05
CA VAL A 69 14.12 0.86 -4.67
C VAL A 69 14.70 -0.54 -4.43
N LYS A 70 15.55 -1.03 -5.34
CA LYS A 70 16.23 -2.32 -5.19
C LYS A 70 17.12 -2.34 -3.96
N HIS A 71 17.90 -1.29 -3.75
CA HIS A 71 18.77 -1.18 -2.58
C HIS A 71 17.98 -1.22 -1.29
N MET A 72 16.88 -0.49 -1.22
CA MET A 72 15.97 -0.47 -0.07
C MET A 72 15.37 -1.87 0.23
N LEU A 73 15.05 -2.66 -0.81
CA LEU A 73 14.46 -4.00 -0.68
C LEU A 73 15.52 -5.10 -0.45
N ASN A 74 16.79 -4.83 -0.72
CA ASN A 74 17.86 -5.85 -0.70
C ASN A 74 18.37 -6.19 0.72
N ASP A 75 17.75 -5.69 1.77
CA ASP A 75 18.16 -5.92 3.18
C ASP A 75 17.56 -7.23 3.77
N GLY A 76 17.61 -8.31 2.98
CA GLY A 76 17.07 -9.61 3.40
C GLY A 76 15.54 -9.66 3.45
N CYS A 77 14.87 -8.71 2.82
CA CYS A 77 13.42 -8.64 2.72
C CYS A 77 12.88 -9.86 1.99
N LYS A 78 12.01 -10.63 2.63
CA LYS A 78 11.35 -11.80 2.03
C LYS A 78 9.90 -11.52 1.63
N MET A 79 9.31 -10.49 2.20
CA MET A 79 7.93 -10.10 1.97
C MET A 79 7.79 -8.60 2.08
N VAL A 80 7.03 -8.01 1.16
CA VAL A 80 6.71 -6.58 1.16
C VAL A 80 5.21 -6.36 1.02
N PHE A 81 4.68 -5.45 1.85
CA PHE A 81 3.34 -4.88 1.70
C PHE A 81 3.46 -3.52 1.04
N ILE A 82 2.79 -3.34 -0.09
CA ILE A 82 2.77 -2.08 -0.81
C ILE A 82 1.38 -1.46 -0.67
N THR A 83 1.30 -0.37 0.09
CA THR A 83 0.07 0.38 0.29
C THR A 83 0.04 1.62 -0.60
N ALA A 84 -1.07 1.84 -1.31
CA ALA A 84 -1.21 3.01 -2.17
C ALA A 84 -2.68 3.43 -2.31
N GLY A 85 -2.93 4.74 -2.35
CA GLY A 85 -4.20 5.30 -2.83
C GLY A 85 -4.15 5.40 -4.35
N MET A 86 -5.05 4.69 -5.04
CA MET A 86 -5.19 4.78 -6.50
C MET A 86 -6.03 5.99 -6.89
N GLY A 87 -5.89 6.45 -8.13
CA GLY A 87 -6.58 7.63 -8.67
C GLY A 87 -5.79 8.93 -8.57
N GLY A 88 -4.71 8.95 -7.80
CA GLY A 88 -3.73 10.05 -7.77
C GLY A 88 -2.56 9.82 -8.74
N GLY A 89 -1.56 10.70 -8.69
CA GLY A 89 -0.35 10.54 -9.53
C GLY A 89 0.57 9.45 -9.00
N THR A 90 1.12 9.66 -7.80
CA THR A 90 2.21 8.83 -7.26
C THR A 90 1.77 7.41 -6.96
N GLY A 91 0.67 7.21 -6.23
CA GLY A 91 0.17 5.87 -5.90
C GLY A 91 -0.12 5.05 -7.15
N THR A 92 -0.86 5.63 -8.10
CA THR A 92 -1.28 4.95 -9.33
C THR A 92 -0.10 4.61 -10.25
N GLY A 93 0.85 5.53 -10.41
CA GLY A 93 1.94 5.35 -11.36
C GLY A 93 3.15 4.61 -10.79
N ALA A 94 3.53 4.91 -9.55
CA ALA A 94 4.77 4.38 -8.96
C ALA A 94 4.59 3.03 -8.25
N ALA A 95 3.43 2.77 -7.62
CA ALA A 95 3.24 1.52 -6.88
C ALA A 95 3.39 0.26 -7.73
N PRO A 96 2.85 0.18 -8.97
CA PRO A 96 3.06 -0.97 -9.85
C PRO A 96 4.53 -1.19 -10.22
N ILE A 97 5.33 -0.13 -10.37
CA ILE A 97 6.75 -0.22 -10.68
C ILE A 97 7.52 -0.79 -9.49
N ILE A 98 7.23 -0.31 -8.29
CA ILE A 98 7.82 -0.83 -7.05
C ILE A 98 7.42 -2.30 -6.84
N ALA A 99 6.16 -2.66 -7.08
CA ALA A 99 5.68 -4.03 -6.99
C ALA A 99 6.40 -4.96 -7.97
N LYS A 100 6.53 -4.54 -9.23
CA LYS A 100 7.29 -5.27 -10.24
C LYS A 100 8.74 -5.48 -9.79
N THR A 101 9.38 -4.44 -9.29
CA THR A 101 10.77 -4.51 -8.81
C THR A 101 10.91 -5.52 -7.67
N ALA A 102 10.00 -5.51 -6.70
CA ALA A 102 10.00 -6.46 -5.59
C ALA A 102 9.82 -7.91 -6.09
N LYS A 103 8.88 -8.11 -7.01
CA LYS A 103 8.61 -9.43 -7.62
C LYS A 103 9.80 -9.93 -8.44
N ASP A 104 10.46 -9.07 -9.21
CA ASP A 104 11.66 -9.41 -9.97
C ASP A 104 12.87 -9.77 -9.07
N MET A 105 12.81 -9.41 -7.78
CA MET A 105 13.78 -9.77 -6.74
C MET A 105 13.37 -11.02 -5.92
N ASP A 106 12.36 -11.78 -6.36
CA ASP A 106 11.80 -12.94 -5.66
C ASP A 106 11.26 -12.62 -4.24
N ILE A 107 10.78 -11.39 -4.02
CA ILE A 107 10.16 -10.97 -2.77
C ILE A 107 8.65 -11.18 -2.86
N LEU A 108 8.07 -11.88 -1.87
CA LEU A 108 6.62 -12.05 -1.78
C LEU A 108 5.95 -10.67 -1.67
N THR A 109 5.14 -10.31 -2.67
CA THR A 109 4.61 -8.97 -2.83
C THR A 109 3.10 -8.94 -2.66
N VAL A 110 2.64 -8.20 -1.64
CA VAL A 110 1.21 -8.00 -1.36
C VAL A 110 0.86 -6.54 -1.57
N GLY A 111 -0.12 -6.29 -2.46
CA GLY A 111 -0.67 -4.96 -2.69
C GLY A 111 -1.92 -4.72 -1.84
N ILE A 112 -2.01 -3.55 -1.21
CA ILE A 112 -3.20 -3.08 -0.50
C ILE A 112 -3.51 -1.69 -0.99
N VAL A 113 -4.56 -1.55 -1.79
CA VAL A 113 -4.84 -0.30 -2.51
C VAL A 113 -6.27 0.17 -2.29
N THR A 114 -6.49 1.48 -2.38
CA THR A 114 -7.82 2.06 -2.28
C THR A 114 -8.27 2.62 -3.63
N ILE A 115 -9.58 2.48 -3.92
CA ILE A 115 -10.25 3.19 -5.00
C ILE A 115 -10.93 4.44 -4.41
N PRO A 116 -10.80 5.62 -5.07
CA PRO A 116 -11.32 6.88 -4.54
C PRO A 116 -12.84 6.89 -4.40
N PHE A 117 -13.35 7.85 -3.64
CA PHE A 117 -14.79 8.11 -3.52
C PHE A 117 -15.39 8.63 -4.82
N LEU A 118 -16.70 8.41 -5.03
CA LEU A 118 -17.42 8.90 -6.22
C LEU A 118 -17.37 10.43 -6.34
N PHE A 119 -17.40 11.16 -5.21
CA PHE A 119 -17.34 12.62 -5.21
C PHE A 119 -15.98 13.18 -5.68
N GLU A 120 -14.92 12.36 -5.73
CA GLU A 120 -13.61 12.76 -6.26
C GLU A 120 -13.58 12.85 -7.80
N GLY A 121 -14.60 12.33 -8.45
CA GLY A 121 -14.83 12.41 -9.89
C GLY A 121 -14.37 11.19 -10.69
N ASN A 122 -15.09 10.96 -11.80
CA ASN A 122 -14.91 9.75 -12.64
C ASN A 122 -13.48 9.60 -13.14
N ARG A 123 -12.82 10.69 -13.51
CA ARG A 123 -11.43 10.65 -13.99
C ARG A 123 -10.48 9.99 -12.99
N LYS A 124 -10.64 10.26 -11.69
CA LYS A 124 -9.83 9.61 -10.65
C LYS A 124 -10.16 8.14 -10.51
N ILE A 125 -11.44 7.79 -10.67
CA ILE A 125 -11.90 6.40 -10.61
C ILE A 125 -11.30 5.62 -11.79
N ASP A 126 -11.39 6.14 -13.02
CA ASP A 126 -10.82 5.50 -14.19
C ASP A 126 -9.30 5.29 -14.03
N GLN A 127 -8.59 6.35 -13.58
CA GLN A 127 -7.16 6.24 -13.25
C GLN A 127 -6.88 5.18 -12.18
N ALA A 128 -7.75 5.06 -11.19
CA ALA A 128 -7.59 4.07 -10.12
C ALA A 128 -7.77 2.66 -10.64
N LEU A 129 -8.76 2.42 -11.50
CA LEU A 129 -8.99 1.11 -12.11
C LEU A 129 -7.81 0.68 -12.99
N ASP A 130 -7.27 1.59 -13.81
CA ASP A 130 -6.05 1.35 -14.59
C ASP A 130 -4.86 1.00 -13.67
N GLY A 131 -4.72 1.71 -12.56
CA GLY A 131 -3.67 1.46 -11.59
C GLY A 131 -3.82 0.10 -10.87
N VAL A 132 -5.05 -0.28 -10.52
CA VAL A 132 -5.37 -1.60 -9.94
C VAL A 132 -5.04 -2.71 -10.93
N GLU A 133 -5.41 -2.56 -12.21
CA GLU A 133 -5.09 -3.53 -13.24
C GLU A 133 -3.57 -3.72 -13.39
N GLN A 134 -2.82 -2.63 -13.47
CA GLN A 134 -1.36 -2.69 -13.54
C GLN A 134 -0.74 -3.31 -12.28
N MET A 135 -1.26 -2.96 -11.11
CA MET A 135 -0.78 -3.52 -9.83
C MET A 135 -1.00 -5.04 -9.77
N SER A 136 -2.16 -5.52 -10.23
CA SER A 136 -2.53 -6.92 -10.19
C SER A 136 -1.57 -7.84 -10.96
N GLN A 137 -0.90 -7.31 -11.98
CA GLN A 137 0.07 -8.06 -12.78
C GLN A 137 1.40 -8.31 -12.06
N HIS A 138 1.67 -7.54 -10.99
CA HIS A 138 2.98 -7.49 -10.33
C HIS A 138 2.95 -7.84 -8.84
N VAL A 139 1.83 -8.35 -8.34
CA VAL A 139 1.70 -8.78 -6.94
C VAL A 139 1.27 -10.24 -6.87
N ASP A 140 1.59 -10.90 -5.74
CA ASP A 140 1.15 -12.25 -5.45
C ASP A 140 -0.25 -12.28 -4.83
N ALA A 141 -0.60 -11.20 -4.12
CA ALA A 141 -1.95 -10.97 -3.61
C ALA A 141 -2.28 -9.47 -3.69
N LEU A 142 -3.53 -9.16 -4.01
CA LEU A 142 -4.03 -7.79 -4.09
C LEU A 142 -5.32 -7.65 -3.31
N LEU A 143 -5.31 -6.76 -2.32
CA LEU A 143 -6.51 -6.31 -1.62
C LEU A 143 -6.91 -4.93 -2.16
N VAL A 144 -8.11 -4.82 -2.67
CA VAL A 144 -8.68 -3.56 -3.18
C VAL A 144 -9.80 -3.09 -2.27
N ILE A 145 -9.62 -1.94 -1.66
CA ILE A 145 -10.59 -1.30 -0.76
C ILE A 145 -11.34 -0.22 -1.54
N ASN A 146 -12.64 -0.38 -1.69
CA ASN A 146 -13.47 0.65 -2.31
C ASN A 146 -13.93 1.66 -1.25
N ASN A 147 -13.38 2.87 -1.28
CA ASN A 147 -13.69 3.92 -0.31
C ASN A 147 -15.18 4.28 -0.28
N GLU A 148 -15.89 4.19 -1.41
CA GLU A 148 -17.34 4.47 -1.45
C GLU A 148 -18.14 3.55 -0.52
N ARG A 149 -17.67 2.29 -0.31
CA ARG A 149 -18.32 1.35 0.61
C ARG A 149 -18.22 1.76 2.08
N LEU A 150 -17.28 2.62 2.42
CA LEU A 150 -17.16 3.13 3.79
C LEU A 150 -18.37 3.98 4.19
N ARG A 151 -19.05 4.61 3.23
CA ARG A 151 -20.27 5.35 3.46
C ARG A 151 -21.43 4.45 3.93
N ASP A 152 -21.44 3.20 3.47
CA ASP A 152 -22.46 2.23 3.87
C ASP A 152 -22.20 1.67 5.28
N ILE A 153 -20.93 1.69 5.71
CA ILE A 153 -20.48 1.10 6.97
C ILE A 153 -20.56 2.10 8.14
N TYR A 154 -20.23 3.37 7.89
CA TYR A 154 -20.17 4.39 8.92
C TYR A 154 -21.39 5.30 8.86
N SER A 155 -22.19 5.31 9.94
CA SER A 155 -23.42 6.11 10.05
C SER A 155 -23.17 7.62 10.16
N ASP A 156 -22.00 8.02 10.63
CA ASP A 156 -21.57 9.42 10.83
C ASP A 156 -20.65 9.93 9.70
N PHE A 157 -20.77 9.34 8.52
CA PHE A 157 -19.92 9.65 7.39
C PHE A 157 -20.16 11.07 6.86
N SER A 158 -19.12 11.89 6.91
CA SER A 158 -19.09 13.23 6.31
C SER A 158 -17.90 13.35 5.36
N VAL A 159 -17.97 14.27 4.40
CA VAL A 159 -16.85 14.53 3.49
C VAL A 159 -15.60 14.99 4.24
N MET A 160 -15.77 15.66 5.37
CA MET A 160 -14.66 16.14 6.21
C MET A 160 -13.84 15.00 6.84
N ASN A 161 -14.49 13.89 7.22
CA ASN A 161 -13.84 12.75 7.85
C ASN A 161 -13.61 11.56 6.91
N ALA A 162 -14.07 11.66 5.66
CA ALA A 162 -14.02 10.58 4.68
C ALA A 162 -12.61 10.04 4.44
N PHE A 163 -11.66 10.94 4.24
CA PHE A 163 -10.26 10.56 3.97
C PHE A 163 -9.58 9.92 5.19
N GLY A 164 -9.86 10.44 6.39
CA GLY A 164 -9.39 9.82 7.63
C GLY A 164 -9.90 8.38 7.79
N LYS A 165 -11.18 8.14 7.53
CA LYS A 165 -11.77 6.79 7.56
C LYS A 165 -11.16 5.85 6.51
N ALA A 166 -10.83 6.37 5.33
CA ALA A 166 -10.14 5.59 4.29
C ALA A 166 -8.70 5.21 4.71
N ASP A 167 -7.96 6.15 5.27
CA ASP A 167 -6.60 5.92 5.77
C ASP A 167 -6.60 4.92 6.94
N ASP A 168 -7.56 5.04 7.89
CA ASP A 168 -7.74 4.09 8.98
C ASP A 168 -8.06 2.68 8.47
N THR A 169 -8.96 2.58 7.50
CA THR A 169 -9.35 1.27 6.91
C THR A 169 -8.15 0.61 6.22
N LEU A 170 -7.37 1.38 5.47
CA LEU A 170 -6.16 0.90 4.81
C LEU A 170 -5.13 0.42 5.83
N SER A 171 -4.97 1.16 6.93
CA SER A 171 -4.07 0.80 8.04
C SER A 171 -4.50 -0.48 8.75
N VAL A 172 -5.79 -0.60 9.07
CA VAL A 172 -6.35 -1.81 9.71
C VAL A 172 -6.18 -3.03 8.82
N ALA A 173 -6.44 -2.91 7.51
CA ALA A 173 -6.26 -4.00 6.57
C ALA A 173 -4.80 -4.46 6.50
N ALA A 174 -3.86 -3.52 6.37
CA ALA A 174 -2.44 -3.83 6.33
C ALA A 174 -1.95 -4.44 7.65
N LYS A 175 -2.39 -3.91 8.80
CA LYS A 175 -2.07 -4.44 10.12
C LYS A 175 -2.58 -5.87 10.30
N SER A 176 -3.84 -6.13 9.96
CA SER A 176 -4.45 -7.46 10.10
C SER A 176 -3.71 -8.52 9.29
N ILE A 177 -3.27 -8.19 8.07
CA ILE A 177 -2.50 -9.12 7.25
C ILE A 177 -1.09 -9.30 7.81
N ALA A 178 -0.42 -8.23 8.25
CA ALA A 178 0.90 -8.32 8.86
C ALA A 178 0.88 -9.17 10.14
N GLU A 179 -0.12 -9.01 11.01
CA GLU A 179 -0.30 -9.80 12.22
C GLU A 179 -0.49 -11.29 11.95
N ILE A 180 -1.24 -11.67 10.92
CA ILE A 180 -1.43 -13.08 10.54
C ILE A 180 -0.08 -13.76 10.21
N ILE A 181 0.86 -13.00 9.65
CA ILE A 181 2.14 -13.52 9.19
C ILE A 181 3.19 -13.50 10.28
N THR A 182 3.14 -12.51 11.17
CA THR A 182 4.11 -12.32 12.27
C THR A 182 3.76 -13.11 13.53
N ILE A 183 2.49 -13.48 13.73
CA ILE A 183 2.08 -14.32 14.86
C ILE A 183 2.51 -15.77 14.59
N PRO A 184 3.36 -16.39 15.42
CA PRO A 184 3.68 -17.81 15.27
C PRO A 184 2.42 -18.64 15.45
N VAL A 185 1.95 -19.26 14.36
CA VAL A 185 0.83 -20.20 14.43
C VAL A 185 1.33 -21.46 15.11
N SER A 186 1.00 -21.63 16.37
CA SER A 186 1.13 -22.91 17.06
C SER A 186 0.12 -23.87 16.43
N TYR A 187 0.59 -24.74 15.55
CA TYR A 187 -0.23 -25.86 15.08
C TYR A 187 -0.46 -26.82 16.25
N THR A 188 -1.52 -26.63 16.98
CA THR A 188 -2.11 -27.74 17.72
C THR A 188 -2.62 -28.73 16.65
N HIS A 189 -1.97 -29.89 16.55
CA HIS A 189 -2.47 -31.00 15.77
C HIS A 189 -3.92 -31.28 16.22
N LEU A 190 -4.88 -30.85 15.42
CA LEU A 190 -6.21 -31.46 15.42
C LEU A 190 -6.02 -32.86 14.83
N THR A 191 -5.68 -33.82 15.67
CA THR A 191 -5.91 -35.22 15.36
C THR A 191 -7.42 -35.40 15.25
N LEU A 192 -7.90 -35.48 14.00
CA LEU A 192 -9.25 -35.98 13.76
C LEU A 192 -9.37 -37.34 14.47
N PRO A 193 -10.37 -37.55 15.34
CA PRO A 193 -10.61 -38.87 15.87
C PRO A 193 -10.93 -39.77 14.68
N THR A 194 -10.07 -40.74 14.43
CA THR A 194 -10.41 -41.90 13.60
C THR A 194 -11.49 -42.63 14.32
N SER A 195 -12.75 -42.28 14.07
CA SER A 195 -13.89 -43.10 14.48
C SER A 195 -13.88 -44.36 13.64
N ASP A 196 -13.68 -45.43 14.34
CA ASP A 196 -13.90 -46.82 13.99
C ASP A 196 -14.95 -47.01 12.90
N LEU A 197 -14.52 -47.47 11.74
CA LEU A 197 -15.33 -48.19 10.79
C LEU A 197 -15.12 -49.67 11.08
N VAL A 198 -16.06 -50.27 11.85
CA VAL A 198 -16.36 -51.69 11.87
C VAL A 198 -17.56 -51.89 10.97
#